data_3eded4d2252e81b67d288d067b142046
#
_entry.id   3eded4d2252e81b67d288d067b142046
#
_cell.length_a   1.000
_cell.length_b   1.000
_cell.length_c   1.000
_cell.angle_alpha   90.00
_cell.angle_beta   90.00
_cell.angle_gamma   90.00
#
_symmetry.space_group_name_H-M   'P 1'
#
loop_
_entity.id
_entity.type
_entity.pdbx_description
1 polymer ?
#
loop_
_entity_poly.entity_id
_entity_poly.type
_entity_poly.pdbx_seq_one_letter_code
_entity_poly.pdbx_strand_id
1 'polypeptide(L)'
;MSRSGQDYHYSYDTPDLDQASTNTKLWVENLGSILKKEYPKPEPLIDGLLYTGDQALVFGKAGSGKSYITMKMMLHLAMGKDFAFYTIPKPKKVLYVDGEISPEMIQSRYLKMKAPLEDINKWKQACENLMYISRFLTPQSKELNLETGEYEIDDNSEISLRTLEEKRNMQQLMNTIIVMEPDVVVLDNIFTLFAFEDYSSPTEWILHVMPLLNFLRKENIACWIVDHANKGNGLFGTMSKQVTLDLLIRLESERQEIDIHDEQDEKGIDFSFKFSFEKARRLTSIQQQEVDFEMINGDVVLAENRDRTQLALAKKYYEQGLSLRAISEKIMEEISYNISYSKIKRWADKEGWEKGEESAN
;
A
#
# COMPACT_ATOMS: atom_id res chain seq x y z
N MET A 1 19.38 19.11 -50.53
CA MET A 1 20.28 18.92 -49.38
C MET A 1 19.87 17.62 -48.72
N SER A 2 20.63 16.56 -49.03
CA SER A 2 20.38 15.18 -48.58
C SER A 2 20.87 14.99 -47.16
N ARG A 3 20.00 14.50 -46.27
CA ARG A 3 20.41 14.04 -44.95
C ARG A 3 20.97 12.62 -45.09
N SER A 4 22.28 12.51 -44.83
CA SER A 4 22.97 11.22 -44.74
C SER A 4 22.45 10.42 -43.57
N GLY A 5 21.87 9.25 -43.84
CA GLY A 5 21.60 8.23 -42.86
C GLY A 5 22.91 7.70 -42.29
N GLN A 6 23.08 7.77 -40.97
CA GLN A 6 24.11 7.02 -40.28
C GLN A 6 23.55 5.60 -40.07
N ASP A 7 24.03 4.65 -40.87
CA ASP A 7 23.81 3.23 -40.62
C ASP A 7 24.63 2.83 -39.38
N TYR A 8 23.95 2.60 -38.26
CA TYR A 8 24.55 1.94 -37.10
C TYR A 8 24.69 0.45 -37.39
N HIS A 9 25.84 0.05 -37.95
CA HIS A 9 26.23 -1.34 -37.96
C HIS A 9 26.59 -1.76 -36.54
N TYR A 10 25.67 -2.45 -35.85
CA TYR A 10 26.03 -3.27 -34.70
C TYR A 10 26.75 -4.51 -35.23
N SER A 11 28.07 -4.50 -35.23
CA SER A 11 28.85 -5.73 -35.33
C SER A 11 28.73 -6.48 -34.01
N TYR A 12 27.91 -7.50 -33.98
CA TYR A 12 28.01 -8.50 -32.92
C TYR A 12 29.27 -9.31 -33.21
N ASP A 13 30.38 -8.96 -32.53
CA ASP A 13 31.51 -9.86 -32.44
C ASP A 13 30.99 -11.12 -31.74
N THR A 14 30.94 -12.24 -32.47
CA THR A 14 30.66 -13.53 -31.88
C THR A 14 31.78 -13.83 -30.90
N PRO A 15 31.50 -14.00 -29.58
CA PRO A 15 32.54 -14.29 -28.61
C PRO A 15 33.26 -15.58 -29.01
N ASP A 16 34.57 -15.56 -28.95
CA ASP A 16 35.41 -16.78 -29.08
C ASP A 16 35.01 -17.72 -27.93
N LEU A 17 34.23 -18.74 -28.24
CA LEU A 17 33.63 -19.65 -27.25
C LEU A 17 34.69 -20.47 -26.50
N ASP A 18 35.92 -20.55 -27.04
CA ASP A 18 37.02 -21.29 -26.44
C ASP A 18 37.77 -20.50 -25.33
N GLN A 19 37.59 -19.17 -25.28
CA GLN A 19 38.21 -18.30 -24.26
C GLN A 19 37.23 -17.82 -23.17
N ALA A 20 35.94 -18.14 -23.24
CA ALA A 20 34.99 -17.77 -22.21
C ALA A 20 35.31 -18.55 -20.91
N SER A 21 35.81 -17.84 -19.89
CA SER A 21 35.98 -18.40 -18.55
C SER A 21 34.65 -18.91 -18.01
N THR A 22 34.67 -19.96 -17.20
CA THR A 22 33.48 -20.58 -16.60
C THR A 22 32.62 -19.60 -15.80
N ASN A 23 33.19 -18.47 -15.39
CA ASN A 23 32.50 -17.43 -14.60
C ASN A 23 31.68 -16.42 -15.44
N THR A 24 31.72 -16.51 -16.78
CA THR A 24 31.01 -15.59 -17.69
C THR A 24 29.81 -16.23 -18.38
N LYS A 25 29.55 -17.53 -18.14
CA LYS A 25 28.41 -18.24 -18.78
C LYS A 25 27.11 -17.98 -18.01
N LEU A 26 26.07 -17.68 -18.75
CA LEU A 26 24.70 -17.63 -18.19
C LEU A 26 24.31 -19.03 -17.71
N TRP A 27 23.54 -19.08 -16.61
CA TRP A 27 22.98 -20.33 -16.14
C TRP A 27 21.87 -20.78 -17.08
N VAL A 28 22.00 -22.02 -17.60
CA VAL A 28 21.04 -22.61 -18.54
C VAL A 28 20.51 -23.91 -17.98
N GLU A 29 19.22 -24.07 -17.94
CA GLU A 29 18.53 -25.32 -17.60
C GLU A 29 17.65 -25.77 -18.75
N ASN A 30 17.60 -27.09 -18.99
CA ASN A 30 16.62 -27.65 -19.92
C ASN A 30 15.25 -27.84 -19.23
N LEU A 31 14.18 -27.88 -20.04
CA LEU A 31 12.82 -28.02 -19.54
C LEU A 31 12.62 -29.24 -18.63
N GLY A 32 13.27 -30.38 -18.96
CA GLY A 32 13.18 -31.59 -18.17
C GLY A 32 13.74 -31.43 -16.75
N SER A 33 14.82 -30.64 -16.59
CA SER A 33 15.34 -30.26 -15.26
C SER A 33 14.38 -29.35 -14.51
N ILE A 34 13.81 -28.36 -15.20
CA ILE A 34 12.84 -27.44 -14.60
C ILE A 34 11.61 -28.19 -14.07
N LEU A 35 11.07 -29.11 -14.86
CA LEU A 35 9.86 -29.88 -14.49
C LEU A 35 10.09 -30.86 -13.32
N LYS A 36 11.33 -31.24 -13.04
CA LYS A 36 11.70 -32.15 -11.93
C LYS A 36 11.98 -31.42 -10.62
N LYS A 37 12.15 -30.10 -10.66
CA LYS A 37 12.43 -29.30 -9.47
C LYS A 37 11.12 -28.92 -8.79
N GLU A 38 11.14 -28.98 -7.46
CA GLU A 38 10.13 -28.35 -6.64
C GLU A 38 10.53 -26.88 -6.40
N TYR A 39 9.72 -25.97 -6.90
CA TYR A 39 9.88 -24.55 -6.61
C TYR A 39 8.97 -24.15 -5.45
N PRO A 40 9.47 -23.36 -4.49
CA PRO A 40 8.63 -22.90 -3.39
C PRO A 40 7.45 -22.08 -3.94
N LYS A 41 6.25 -22.41 -3.48
CA LYS A 41 5.06 -21.63 -3.81
C LYS A 41 5.10 -20.31 -3.05
N PRO A 42 4.72 -19.19 -3.66
CA PRO A 42 4.58 -17.94 -2.94
C PRO A 42 3.62 -18.09 -1.76
N GLU A 43 4.05 -17.63 -0.58
CA GLU A 43 3.23 -17.62 0.63
C GLU A 43 2.34 -16.38 0.67
N PRO A 44 1.10 -16.47 1.14
CA PRO A 44 0.26 -15.31 1.34
C PRO A 44 0.82 -14.44 2.49
N LEU A 45 1.01 -13.16 2.21
CA LEU A 45 1.28 -12.11 3.19
C LEU A 45 -0.05 -11.47 3.61
N ILE A 46 -0.86 -11.13 2.62
CA ILE A 46 -2.26 -10.72 2.73
C ILE A 46 -3.01 -11.60 1.74
N ASP A 47 -3.70 -12.62 2.23
CA ASP A 47 -4.32 -13.62 1.36
C ASP A 47 -5.37 -13.01 0.45
N GLY A 48 -5.30 -13.38 -0.83
CA GLY A 48 -6.14 -12.78 -1.87
C GLY A 48 -5.70 -11.38 -2.30
N LEU A 49 -4.53 -10.87 -1.86
CA LEU A 49 -4.02 -9.55 -2.26
C LEU A 49 -2.51 -9.54 -2.52
N LEU A 50 -1.67 -9.97 -1.58
CA LEU A 50 -0.21 -9.85 -1.66
C LEU A 50 0.48 -11.13 -1.21
N TYR A 51 1.45 -11.60 -1.98
CA TYR A 51 2.22 -12.81 -1.73
C TYR A 51 3.71 -12.51 -1.72
N THR A 52 4.53 -13.41 -1.15
CA THR A 52 5.99 -13.25 -1.14
C THR A 52 6.53 -13.10 -2.56
N GLY A 53 7.46 -12.16 -2.75
CA GLY A 53 8.07 -11.84 -4.05
C GLY A 53 7.17 -11.07 -5.03
N ASP A 54 5.91 -10.78 -4.70
CA ASP A 54 5.02 -9.96 -5.53
C ASP A 54 5.47 -8.51 -5.57
N GLN A 55 5.23 -7.88 -6.71
CA GLN A 55 5.45 -6.45 -6.92
C GLN A 55 4.11 -5.79 -7.23
N ALA A 56 3.59 -5.10 -6.23
CA ALA A 56 2.30 -4.44 -6.25
C ALA A 56 2.45 -2.92 -6.35
N LEU A 57 1.55 -2.26 -7.05
CA LEU A 57 1.47 -0.81 -7.10
C LEU A 57 0.03 -0.36 -6.89
N VAL A 58 -0.15 0.56 -5.94
CA VAL A 58 -1.40 1.28 -5.72
C VAL A 58 -1.24 2.71 -6.23
N PHE A 59 -2.17 3.17 -7.06
CA PHE A 59 -2.18 4.53 -7.57
C PHE A 59 -3.55 5.18 -7.44
N GLY A 60 -3.58 6.50 -7.46
CA GLY A 60 -4.81 7.28 -7.36
C GLY A 60 -4.51 8.78 -7.31
N LYS A 61 -5.53 9.61 -7.32
CA LYS A 61 -5.39 11.07 -7.26
C LYS A 61 -4.63 11.52 -6.00
N ALA A 62 -4.01 12.70 -6.05
CA ALA A 62 -3.48 13.34 -4.85
C ALA A 62 -4.62 13.52 -3.83
N GLY A 63 -4.36 13.34 -2.53
CA GLY A 63 -5.36 13.45 -1.48
C GLY A 63 -6.35 12.27 -1.38
N SER A 64 -6.25 11.22 -2.22
CA SER A 64 -7.17 10.06 -2.16
C SER A 64 -6.90 9.09 -0.98
N GLY A 65 -5.97 9.38 -0.09
CA GLY A 65 -5.68 8.55 1.08
C GLY A 65 -4.75 7.36 0.84
N LYS A 66 -4.08 7.24 -0.32
CA LYS A 66 -3.18 6.12 -0.64
C LYS A 66 -2.19 5.78 0.47
N SER A 67 -1.39 6.76 0.90
CA SER A 67 -0.40 6.57 1.96
C SER A 67 -1.05 6.18 3.28
N TYR A 68 -2.19 6.80 3.64
CA TYR A 68 -2.89 6.49 4.88
C TYR A 68 -3.40 5.04 4.89
N ILE A 69 -4.04 4.59 3.79
CA ILE A 69 -4.53 3.21 3.65
C ILE A 69 -3.36 2.23 3.60
N THR A 70 -2.27 2.58 2.89
CA THR A 70 -1.04 1.77 2.87
C THR A 70 -0.46 1.63 4.27
N MET A 71 -0.30 2.73 5.03
CA MET A 71 0.15 2.69 6.42
C MET A 71 -0.74 1.80 7.29
N LYS A 72 -2.07 1.94 7.18
CA LYS A 72 -3.03 1.11 7.94
C LYS A 72 -2.92 -0.37 7.57
N MET A 73 -2.83 -0.70 6.29
CA MET A 73 -2.70 -2.08 5.81
C MET A 73 -1.38 -2.71 6.27
N MET A 74 -0.26 -1.98 6.20
CA MET A 74 1.04 -2.45 6.66
C MET A 74 1.10 -2.58 8.19
N LEU A 75 0.40 -1.72 8.93
CA LEU A 75 0.22 -1.87 10.37
C LEU A 75 -0.51 -3.17 10.71
N HIS A 76 -1.60 -3.50 9.99
CA HIS A 76 -2.30 -4.77 10.16
C HIS A 76 -1.41 -5.96 9.83
N LEU A 77 -0.62 -5.89 8.76
CA LEU A 77 0.35 -6.91 8.38
C LEU A 77 1.40 -7.13 9.47
N ALA A 78 1.94 -6.05 10.03
CA ALA A 78 2.92 -6.10 11.11
C ALA A 78 2.35 -6.67 12.41
N MET A 79 1.05 -6.53 12.65
CA MET A 79 0.31 -7.09 13.79
C MET A 79 -0.15 -8.55 13.57
N GLY A 80 -0.22 -9.03 12.32
CA GLY A 80 -0.96 -10.26 12.00
C GLY A 80 -2.47 -10.14 12.28
N LYS A 81 -3.04 -8.96 12.02
CA LYS A 81 -4.48 -8.67 12.12
C LYS A 81 -5.07 -8.56 10.72
N ASP A 82 -6.17 -9.24 10.46
CA ASP A 82 -6.85 -9.17 9.16
C ASP A 82 -7.16 -7.72 8.77
N PHE A 83 -7.03 -7.42 7.47
CA PHE A 83 -7.37 -6.13 6.91
C PHE A 83 -8.71 -6.23 6.19
N ALA A 84 -9.75 -5.71 6.81
CA ALA A 84 -11.15 -5.93 6.41
C ALA A 84 -11.44 -7.44 6.28
N PHE A 85 -11.67 -7.94 5.07
CA PHE A 85 -11.90 -9.37 4.80
C PHE A 85 -10.64 -10.12 4.32
N TYR A 86 -9.55 -9.42 4.08
CA TYR A 86 -8.29 -10.04 3.71
C TYR A 86 -7.62 -10.66 4.93
N THR A 87 -7.40 -11.97 4.88
CA THR A 87 -6.73 -12.68 5.98
C THR A 87 -5.23 -12.44 5.96
N ILE A 88 -4.67 -12.14 7.12
CA ILE A 88 -3.23 -12.03 7.35
C ILE A 88 -2.80 -13.21 8.22
N PRO A 89 -2.19 -14.26 7.65
CA PRO A 89 -1.95 -15.52 8.36
C PRO A 89 -1.02 -15.40 9.57
N LYS A 90 -0.03 -14.49 9.49
CA LYS A 90 0.95 -14.26 10.57
C LYS A 90 1.54 -12.85 10.48
N PRO A 91 2.03 -12.30 11.60
CA PRO A 91 2.73 -11.02 11.60
C PRO A 91 3.95 -11.06 10.68
N LYS A 92 4.25 -9.92 10.03
CA LYS A 92 5.34 -9.79 9.06
C LYS A 92 6.16 -8.55 9.31
N LYS A 93 7.46 -8.62 9.01
CA LYS A 93 8.36 -7.47 9.03
C LYS A 93 8.13 -6.59 7.80
N VAL A 94 7.90 -5.31 8.02
CA VAL A 94 7.69 -4.32 6.97
C VAL A 94 8.77 -3.25 7.06
N LEU A 95 9.44 -2.97 5.96
CA LEU A 95 10.31 -1.81 5.81
C LEU A 95 9.59 -0.76 4.97
N TYR A 96 9.19 0.33 5.59
CA TYR A 96 8.49 1.45 4.94
C TYR A 96 9.51 2.53 4.55
N VAL A 97 9.69 2.74 3.27
CA VAL A 97 10.58 3.77 2.71
C VAL A 97 9.72 4.95 2.28
N ASP A 98 9.77 6.03 3.04
CA ASP A 98 8.96 7.23 2.86
C ASP A 98 9.79 8.40 2.31
N GLY A 99 9.30 9.03 1.26
CA GLY A 99 9.94 10.18 0.62
C GLY A 99 9.15 11.49 0.77
N GLU A 100 7.99 11.49 1.46
CA GLU A 100 7.06 12.61 1.36
C GLU A 100 6.67 13.23 2.70
N ILE A 101 6.39 12.41 3.73
CA ILE A 101 5.78 12.94 4.96
C ILE A 101 6.78 13.11 6.10
N SER A 102 6.51 14.12 6.96
CA SER A 102 7.37 14.41 8.10
C SER A 102 7.21 13.37 9.22
N PRO A 103 8.23 13.20 10.09
CA PRO A 103 8.17 12.29 11.24
C PRO A 103 6.98 12.55 12.17
N GLU A 104 6.63 13.81 12.40
CA GLU A 104 5.50 14.21 13.23
C GLU A 104 4.18 13.73 12.62
N MET A 105 4.04 13.80 11.30
CA MET A 105 2.87 13.33 10.60
C MET A 105 2.77 11.79 10.62
N ILE A 106 3.90 11.09 10.47
CA ILE A 106 3.96 9.61 10.63
C ILE A 106 3.46 9.25 12.03
N GLN A 107 4.02 9.90 13.06
CA GLN A 107 3.65 9.66 14.46
C GLN A 107 2.16 9.94 14.71
N SER A 108 1.66 11.10 14.29
CA SER A 108 0.26 11.51 14.47
C SER A 108 -0.70 10.50 13.82
N ARG A 109 -0.41 10.06 12.59
CA ARG A 109 -1.24 9.06 11.89
C ARG A 109 -1.29 7.73 12.64
N TYR A 110 -0.14 7.21 13.09
CA TYR A 110 -0.12 5.93 13.83
C TYR A 110 -0.75 6.04 15.22
N LEU A 111 -0.62 7.15 15.91
CA LEU A 111 -1.31 7.37 17.19
C LEU A 111 -2.83 7.39 17.00
N LYS A 112 -3.33 8.00 15.93
CA LYS A 112 -4.76 7.95 15.58
C LYS A 112 -5.21 6.54 15.19
N MET A 113 -4.38 5.79 14.47
CA MET A 113 -4.65 4.38 14.12
C MET A 113 -4.61 3.43 15.33
N LYS A 114 -3.90 3.81 16.41
CA LYS A 114 -3.82 3.03 17.65
C LYS A 114 -5.11 3.05 18.46
N ALA A 115 -5.82 4.18 18.45
CA ALA A 115 -7.02 4.36 19.29
C ALA A 115 -8.06 3.24 19.15
N PRO A 116 -8.31 2.65 17.94
CA PRO A 116 -9.22 1.53 17.77
C PRO A 116 -8.62 0.16 18.13
N LEU A 117 -7.36 0.07 18.56
CA LEU A 117 -6.69 -1.22 18.80
C LEU A 117 -6.86 -1.65 20.26
N GLU A 118 -7.65 -2.69 20.47
CA GLU A 118 -7.88 -3.27 21.80
C GLU A 118 -6.71 -4.13 22.31
N ASP A 119 -5.87 -4.68 21.39
CA ASP A 119 -4.79 -5.62 21.73
C ASP A 119 -3.43 -4.92 21.80
N ILE A 120 -3.02 -4.57 23.01
CA ILE A 120 -1.72 -3.92 23.28
C ILE A 120 -0.51 -4.78 22.89
N ASN A 121 -0.63 -6.11 22.91
CA ASN A 121 0.48 -6.99 22.55
C ASN A 121 0.71 -6.98 21.04
N LYS A 122 -0.36 -7.01 20.25
CA LYS A 122 -0.27 -6.83 18.80
C LYS A 122 0.26 -5.47 18.42
N TRP A 123 -0.11 -4.43 19.17
CA TRP A 123 0.47 -3.10 18.96
C TRP A 123 1.99 -3.07 19.22
N LYS A 124 2.46 -3.66 20.33
CA LYS A 124 3.89 -3.77 20.60
C LYS A 124 4.63 -4.52 19.50
N GLN A 125 4.07 -5.64 19.06
CA GLN A 125 4.62 -6.41 17.93
C GLN A 125 4.70 -5.59 16.65
N ALA A 126 3.69 -4.79 16.35
CA ALA A 126 3.74 -3.91 15.19
C ALA A 126 4.84 -2.85 15.31
N CYS A 127 5.06 -2.29 16.50
CA CYS A 127 6.14 -1.33 16.74
C CYS A 127 7.54 -1.93 16.50
N GLU A 128 7.69 -3.24 16.66
CA GLU A 128 8.95 -3.96 16.37
C GLU A 128 9.06 -4.36 14.90
N ASN A 129 7.94 -4.77 14.28
CA ASN A 129 7.92 -5.29 12.92
C ASN A 129 7.83 -4.22 11.83
N LEU A 130 7.36 -3.01 12.14
CA LEU A 130 7.19 -1.93 11.18
C LEU A 130 8.31 -0.90 11.34
N MET A 131 9.27 -0.97 10.43
CA MET A 131 10.48 -0.15 10.42
C MET A 131 10.36 0.95 9.37
N TYR A 132 10.96 2.09 9.63
CA TYR A 132 10.91 3.25 8.74
C TYR A 132 12.29 3.70 8.29
N ILE A 133 12.40 4.00 6.99
CA ILE A 133 13.42 4.88 6.42
C ILE A 133 12.65 6.07 5.85
N SER A 134 12.97 7.28 6.29
CA SER A 134 12.36 8.49 5.73
C SER A 134 13.44 9.51 5.44
N ARG A 135 13.23 10.29 4.38
CA ARG A 135 14.09 11.41 4.02
C ARG A 135 14.23 12.45 5.13
N PHE A 136 13.24 12.51 6.01
CA PHE A 136 13.15 13.49 7.09
C PHE A 136 13.46 12.90 8.48
N LEU A 137 13.69 11.58 8.58
CA LEU A 137 14.18 10.94 9.79
C LEU A 137 15.71 11.12 9.81
N THR A 138 16.18 12.08 10.60
CA THR A 138 17.60 12.25 10.88
C THR A 138 17.92 11.66 12.25
N PRO A 139 19.06 10.98 12.42
CA PRO A 139 19.53 10.60 13.75
C PRO A 139 19.62 11.83 14.61
N GLN A 140 18.92 11.88 15.74
CA GLN A 140 18.98 12.99 16.69
C GLN A 140 20.21 12.89 17.60
N SER A 141 21.33 12.43 17.14
CA SER A 141 22.59 12.48 17.88
C SER A 141 23.25 13.84 17.67
N LYS A 142 22.63 14.89 18.25
CA LYS A 142 23.36 16.12 18.52
C LYS A 142 24.17 15.87 19.78
N GLU A 143 25.43 15.51 19.66
CA GLU A 143 26.33 15.50 20.81
C GLU A 143 26.70 16.94 21.15
N LEU A 144 26.46 17.33 22.42
CA LEU A 144 26.88 18.62 22.89
C LEU A 144 28.40 18.56 23.08
N ASN A 145 29.16 19.32 22.30
CA ASN A 145 30.57 19.53 22.56
C ASN A 145 30.70 20.34 23.85
N LEU A 146 31.17 19.69 24.92
CA LEU A 146 31.29 20.31 26.26
C LEU A 146 32.37 21.38 26.32
N GLU A 147 33.28 21.47 25.35
CA GLU A 147 34.32 22.50 25.29
C GLU A 147 33.84 23.76 24.56
N THR A 148 33.05 23.60 23.50
CA THR A 148 32.56 24.75 22.70
C THR A 148 31.15 25.19 23.07
N GLY A 149 30.37 24.34 23.74
CA GLY A 149 28.95 24.58 24.03
C GLY A 149 28.06 24.50 22.79
N GLU A 150 28.58 24.09 21.66
CA GLU A 150 27.85 23.92 20.41
C GLU A 150 27.50 22.44 20.18
N TYR A 151 26.39 22.20 19.47
CA TYR A 151 26.00 20.84 19.05
C TYR A 151 26.78 20.47 17.80
N GLU A 152 27.63 19.48 17.90
CA GLU A 152 28.31 18.89 16.75
C GLU A 152 27.43 17.77 16.19
N ILE A 153 27.24 17.81 14.86
CA ILE A 153 26.59 16.75 14.12
C ILE A 153 27.73 15.80 13.71
N ASP A 154 27.65 14.53 14.14
CA ASP A 154 28.58 13.51 13.64
C ASP A 154 28.31 13.25 12.17
N ASP A 155 29.11 13.88 11.29
CA ASP A 155 29.04 13.74 9.84
C ASP A 155 29.22 12.29 9.34
N ASN A 156 29.68 11.38 10.20
CA ASN A 156 29.86 9.96 9.86
C ASN A 156 28.61 9.11 10.11
N SER A 157 27.61 9.59 10.84
CA SER A 157 26.39 8.84 11.16
C SER A 157 25.19 9.18 10.27
N GLU A 158 25.27 10.24 9.46
CA GLU A 158 24.13 10.71 8.66
C GLU A 158 24.11 10.10 7.26
N ILE A 159 23.51 8.93 7.15
CA ILE A 159 22.99 8.48 5.86
C ILE A 159 21.49 8.82 5.83
N SER A 160 21.16 10.08 5.55
CA SER A 160 19.79 10.44 5.21
C SER A 160 19.43 9.84 3.85
N LEU A 161 18.20 9.31 3.74
CA LEU A 161 17.69 8.83 2.47
C LEU A 161 17.70 9.98 1.44
N ARG A 162 18.62 9.88 0.46
CA ARG A 162 18.61 10.72 -0.73
C ARG A 162 17.80 10.04 -1.83
N THR A 163 17.81 10.61 -3.01
CA THR A 163 17.13 10.03 -4.16
C THR A 163 17.74 8.69 -4.56
N LEU A 164 16.90 7.71 -4.91
CA LEU A 164 17.31 6.32 -5.16
C LEU A 164 17.86 6.05 -6.57
N GLU A 165 17.83 7.03 -7.49
CA GLU A 165 18.49 6.89 -8.79
C GLU A 165 20.02 6.87 -8.67
N GLU A 166 20.59 7.43 -7.62
CA GLU A 166 22.02 7.33 -7.35
C GLU A 166 22.41 5.91 -6.94
N LYS A 167 23.36 5.30 -7.64
CA LYS A 167 23.82 3.92 -7.37
C LYS A 167 24.24 3.69 -5.91
N ARG A 168 24.85 4.69 -5.28
CA ARG A 168 25.30 4.60 -3.88
C ARG A 168 24.08 4.47 -2.93
N ASN A 169 23.08 5.32 -3.10
CA ASN A 169 21.89 5.32 -2.26
C ASN A 169 21.08 4.03 -2.46
N MET A 170 20.95 3.58 -3.69
CA MET A 170 20.34 2.30 -4.03
C MET A 170 21.05 1.13 -3.36
N GLN A 171 22.39 1.11 -3.41
CA GLN A 171 23.19 0.06 -2.77
C GLN A 171 23.03 0.10 -1.25
N GLN A 172 22.99 1.26 -0.63
CA GLN A 172 22.74 1.42 0.79
C GLN A 172 21.37 0.88 1.19
N LEU A 173 20.32 1.19 0.42
CA LEU A 173 18.98 0.63 0.65
C LEU A 173 18.99 -0.90 0.53
N MET A 174 19.58 -1.46 -0.52
CA MET A 174 19.69 -2.92 -0.69
C MET A 174 20.44 -3.58 0.46
N ASN A 175 21.56 -2.99 0.93
CA ASN A 175 22.31 -3.50 2.08
C ASN A 175 21.46 -3.43 3.36
N THR A 176 20.71 -2.36 3.58
CA THR A 176 19.79 -2.24 4.71
C THR A 176 18.70 -3.32 4.65
N ILE A 177 18.13 -3.58 3.48
CA ILE A 177 17.14 -4.65 3.28
C ILE A 177 17.72 -6.03 3.63
N ILE A 178 18.97 -6.32 3.22
CA ILE A 178 19.63 -7.58 3.57
C ILE A 178 19.80 -7.74 5.08
N VAL A 179 20.18 -6.66 5.78
CA VAL A 179 20.41 -6.70 7.24
C VAL A 179 19.09 -6.78 8.03
N MET A 180 18.06 -6.05 7.58
CA MET A 180 16.77 -5.99 8.30
C MET A 180 15.86 -7.18 8.00
N GLU A 181 16.09 -7.88 6.89
CA GLU A 181 15.30 -9.04 6.43
C GLU A 181 13.78 -8.80 6.48
N PRO A 182 13.24 -7.75 5.81
CA PRO A 182 11.81 -7.52 5.77
C PRO A 182 11.10 -8.54 4.87
N ASP A 183 9.85 -8.89 5.19
CA ASP A 183 8.98 -9.65 4.30
C ASP A 183 8.39 -8.76 3.18
N VAL A 184 8.21 -7.47 3.48
CA VAL A 184 7.67 -6.45 2.54
C VAL A 184 8.47 -5.17 2.62
N VAL A 185 8.77 -4.59 1.46
CA VAL A 185 9.28 -3.23 1.31
C VAL A 185 8.19 -2.34 0.71
N VAL A 186 7.89 -1.22 1.37
CA VAL A 186 6.98 -0.20 0.86
C VAL A 186 7.79 0.95 0.29
N LEU A 187 7.43 1.45 -0.89
CA LEU A 187 8.00 2.64 -1.52
C LEU A 187 6.91 3.71 -1.64
N ASP A 188 6.90 4.70 -0.77
CA ASP A 188 5.88 5.77 -0.73
C ASP A 188 6.53 7.17 -0.80
N ASN A 189 6.48 7.83 -1.95
CA ASN A 189 6.02 7.33 -3.26
C ASN A 189 7.18 7.35 -4.27
N ILE A 190 6.97 6.69 -5.39
CA ILE A 190 8.00 6.60 -6.45
C ILE A 190 8.44 7.99 -6.94
N PHE A 191 7.53 8.94 -7.03
CA PHE A 191 7.83 10.29 -7.54
C PHE A 191 8.83 11.03 -6.64
N THR A 192 8.73 10.89 -5.32
CA THR A 192 9.61 11.57 -4.36
C THR A 192 10.89 10.79 -4.06
N LEU A 193 10.84 9.45 -4.17
CA LEU A 193 11.99 8.59 -3.92
C LEU A 193 12.98 8.55 -5.09
N PHE A 194 12.50 8.77 -6.33
CA PHE A 194 13.31 8.78 -7.54
C PHE A 194 13.16 10.13 -8.24
N ALA A 195 14.26 10.83 -8.52
CA ALA A 195 14.27 12.11 -9.24
C ALA A 195 14.41 11.86 -10.75
N PHE A 196 13.37 11.34 -11.39
CA PHE A 196 13.39 11.09 -12.83
C PHE A 196 13.46 12.40 -13.62
N GLU A 197 14.25 12.42 -14.68
CA GLU A 197 14.24 13.52 -15.66
C GLU A 197 12.92 13.54 -16.45
N ASP A 198 12.43 12.37 -16.85
CA ASP A 198 11.15 12.20 -17.53
C ASP A 198 10.37 11.01 -16.92
N TYR A 199 9.36 11.33 -16.13
CA TYR A 199 8.51 10.33 -15.47
C TYR A 199 7.71 9.45 -16.44
N SER A 200 7.53 9.89 -17.69
CA SER A 200 6.87 9.13 -18.74
C SER A 200 7.81 8.18 -19.49
N SER A 201 9.11 8.31 -19.28
CA SER A 201 10.14 7.52 -19.95
C SER A 201 10.15 6.06 -19.47
N PRO A 202 10.00 5.06 -20.35
CA PRO A 202 10.25 3.67 -20.03
C PRO A 202 11.68 3.42 -19.53
N THR A 203 12.65 4.16 -20.05
CA THR A 203 14.07 4.02 -19.74
C THR A 203 14.34 4.36 -18.28
N GLU A 204 13.75 5.43 -17.75
CA GLU A 204 13.88 5.83 -16.35
C GLU A 204 13.41 4.71 -15.40
N TRP A 205 12.25 4.13 -15.69
CA TRP A 205 11.73 2.99 -14.91
C TRP A 205 12.66 1.79 -14.97
N ILE A 206 13.14 1.42 -16.17
CA ILE A 206 13.98 0.24 -16.36
C ILE A 206 15.36 0.41 -15.72
N LEU A 207 15.96 1.61 -15.82
CA LEU A 207 17.31 1.82 -15.29
C LEU A 207 17.34 2.05 -13.78
N HIS A 208 16.35 2.71 -13.22
CA HIS A 208 16.39 3.17 -11.83
C HIS A 208 15.52 2.35 -10.87
N VAL A 209 14.34 1.88 -11.30
CA VAL A 209 13.42 1.14 -10.40
C VAL A 209 13.58 -0.37 -10.53
N MET A 210 13.68 -0.89 -11.76
CA MET A 210 13.77 -2.33 -12.00
C MET A 210 14.92 -3.04 -11.29
N PRO A 211 16.12 -2.45 -11.10
CA PRO A 211 17.18 -3.10 -10.34
C PRO A 211 16.75 -3.45 -8.91
N LEU A 212 16.08 -2.53 -8.22
CA LEU A 212 15.54 -2.79 -6.88
C LEU A 212 14.45 -3.86 -6.90
N LEU A 213 13.51 -3.75 -7.83
CA LEU A 213 12.42 -4.73 -7.95
C LEU A 213 12.92 -6.14 -8.25
N ASN A 214 13.92 -6.26 -9.13
CA ASN A 214 14.54 -7.55 -9.44
C ASN A 214 15.31 -8.13 -8.24
N PHE A 215 16.00 -7.28 -7.48
CA PHE A 215 16.65 -7.66 -6.23
C PHE A 215 15.62 -8.19 -5.22
N LEU A 216 14.56 -7.43 -4.94
CA LEU A 216 13.51 -7.85 -4.01
C LEU A 216 12.85 -9.17 -4.43
N ARG A 217 12.57 -9.34 -5.72
CA ARG A 217 11.99 -10.59 -6.25
C ARG A 217 12.95 -11.78 -6.07
N LYS A 218 14.24 -11.57 -6.28
CA LYS A 218 15.27 -12.60 -6.09
C LYS A 218 15.36 -13.05 -4.62
N GLU A 219 15.25 -12.09 -3.70
CA GLU A 219 15.26 -12.34 -2.25
C GLU A 219 13.86 -12.78 -1.73
N ASN A 220 12.88 -13.00 -2.61
CA ASN A 220 11.50 -13.38 -2.26
C ASN A 220 10.78 -12.37 -1.34
N ILE A 221 11.19 -11.11 -1.40
CA ILE A 221 10.61 -9.99 -0.65
C ILE A 221 9.53 -9.33 -1.51
N ALA A 222 8.34 -9.12 -0.94
CA ALA A 222 7.28 -8.38 -1.64
C ALA A 222 7.59 -6.88 -1.66
N CYS A 223 7.14 -6.20 -2.73
CA CYS A 223 7.23 -4.76 -2.86
C CYS A 223 5.84 -4.16 -3.02
N TRP A 224 5.51 -3.17 -2.18
CA TRP A 224 4.29 -2.38 -2.28
C TRP A 224 4.65 -0.94 -2.63
N ILE A 225 4.22 -0.50 -3.80
CA ILE A 225 4.57 0.80 -4.37
C ILE A 225 3.35 1.72 -4.31
N VAL A 226 3.54 2.96 -3.85
CA VAL A 226 2.54 4.02 -3.94
C VAL A 226 2.91 4.97 -5.07
N ASP A 227 1.93 5.32 -5.91
CA ASP A 227 2.14 6.21 -7.05
C ASP A 227 0.92 7.12 -7.29
N HIS A 228 1.07 8.09 -8.17
CA HIS A 228 0.03 9.04 -8.52
C HIS A 228 -0.75 8.60 -9.77
N ALA A 229 -2.01 9.04 -9.85
CA ALA A 229 -2.78 8.98 -11.08
C ALA A 229 -2.48 10.20 -11.97
N ASN A 230 -2.64 10.03 -13.28
CA ASN A 230 -2.63 11.13 -14.21
C ASN A 230 -3.97 11.93 -14.16
N LYS A 231 -4.07 13.02 -14.92
CA LYS A 231 -5.30 13.85 -14.96
C LYS A 231 -6.55 13.09 -15.42
N GLY A 232 -6.38 12.00 -16.19
CA GLY A 232 -7.46 11.13 -16.65
C GLY A 232 -7.80 9.98 -15.70
N ASN A 233 -7.27 9.98 -14.46
CA ASN A 233 -7.43 8.96 -13.44
C ASN A 233 -6.81 7.59 -13.79
N GLY A 234 -5.99 7.50 -14.85
CA GLY A 234 -5.15 6.34 -15.15
C GLY A 234 -3.80 6.43 -14.45
N LEU A 235 -3.02 5.35 -14.52
CA LEU A 235 -1.66 5.33 -13.99
C LEU A 235 -0.81 6.45 -14.61
N PHE A 236 -0.10 7.21 -13.77
CA PHE A 236 0.81 8.24 -14.22
C PHE A 236 2.15 7.62 -14.68
N GLY A 237 2.67 8.12 -15.81
CA GLY A 237 3.97 7.72 -16.34
C GLY A 237 3.90 6.60 -17.39
N THR A 238 4.91 5.76 -17.42
CA THR A 238 5.14 4.79 -18.50
C THR A 238 4.31 3.51 -18.39
N MET A 239 3.93 2.94 -19.53
CA MET A 239 3.34 1.61 -19.67
C MET A 239 4.25 0.48 -19.13
N SER A 240 5.57 0.71 -19.03
CA SER A 240 6.52 -0.27 -18.48
C SER A 240 6.18 -0.68 -17.05
N LYS A 241 5.57 0.20 -16.24
CA LYS A 241 5.06 -0.12 -14.91
C LYS A 241 4.03 -1.25 -14.97
N GLN A 242 3.06 -1.16 -15.89
CA GLN A 242 2.01 -2.18 -16.03
C GLN A 242 2.56 -3.55 -16.45
N VAL A 243 3.59 -3.56 -17.31
CA VAL A 243 4.16 -4.81 -17.81
C VAL A 243 4.94 -5.54 -16.73
N THR A 244 5.71 -4.84 -15.92
CA THR A 244 6.68 -5.40 -14.98
C THR A 244 6.09 -5.84 -13.66
N LEU A 245 5.00 -5.21 -13.20
CA LEU A 245 4.37 -5.47 -11.91
C LEU A 245 3.42 -6.68 -11.95
N ASP A 246 3.16 -7.30 -10.80
CA ASP A 246 2.26 -8.44 -10.65
C ASP A 246 0.85 -8.01 -10.30
N LEU A 247 0.72 -6.93 -9.52
CA LEU A 247 -0.54 -6.37 -9.06
C LEU A 247 -0.58 -4.86 -9.32
N LEU A 248 -1.67 -4.37 -9.86
CA LEU A 248 -1.92 -2.95 -10.09
C LEU A 248 -3.32 -2.60 -9.61
N ILE A 249 -3.38 -1.72 -8.60
CA ILE A 249 -4.61 -1.31 -7.94
C ILE A 249 -4.81 0.19 -8.14
N ARG A 250 -5.97 0.57 -8.65
CA ARG A 250 -6.43 1.94 -8.61
C ARG A 250 -7.23 2.16 -7.34
N LEU A 251 -6.82 3.15 -6.56
CA LEU A 251 -7.52 3.60 -5.36
C LEU A 251 -8.30 4.87 -5.68
N GLU A 252 -9.59 4.81 -5.46
CA GLU A 252 -10.51 5.95 -5.57
C GLU A 252 -11.12 6.22 -4.20
N SER A 253 -11.29 7.50 -3.87
CA SER A 253 -11.93 7.93 -2.64
C SER A 253 -13.01 8.94 -2.97
N GLU A 254 -14.14 8.88 -2.29
CA GLU A 254 -15.23 9.85 -2.46
C GLU A 254 -14.92 11.22 -1.86
N ARG A 255 -13.99 11.29 -0.90
CA ARG A 255 -13.47 12.56 -0.37
C ARG A 255 -12.32 13.05 -1.22
N GLN A 256 -12.47 14.27 -1.77
CA GLN A 256 -11.43 14.93 -2.58
C GLN A 256 -10.23 15.41 -1.75
N GLU A 257 -10.38 15.61 -0.44
CA GLU A 257 -9.31 16.03 0.47
C GLU A 257 -9.57 15.38 1.83
N ILE A 258 -8.64 14.51 2.25
CA ILE A 258 -8.58 14.08 3.64
C ILE A 258 -7.81 15.18 4.36
N ASP A 259 -8.51 16.11 4.97
CA ASP A 259 -7.93 17.15 5.80
C ASP A 259 -7.43 16.51 7.10
N ILE A 260 -6.18 16.01 7.05
CA ILE A 260 -5.51 15.32 8.16
C ILE A 260 -5.05 16.36 9.21
N HIS A 261 -5.21 17.64 8.92
CA HIS A 261 -4.77 18.75 9.76
C HIS A 261 -5.76 19.19 10.86
N ASP A 262 -6.94 18.58 10.92
CA ASP A 262 -7.89 18.92 11.99
C ASP A 262 -7.43 18.26 13.30
N GLU A 263 -6.61 19.00 14.06
CA GLU A 263 -6.03 18.59 15.35
C GLU A 263 -7.10 18.40 16.46
N GLN A 264 -8.36 18.77 16.20
CA GLN A 264 -9.43 18.78 17.20
C GLN A 264 -10.39 17.57 17.15
N ASP A 265 -10.33 16.74 16.11
CA ASP A 265 -11.16 15.52 16.05
C ASP A 265 -10.45 14.33 16.68
N GLU A 266 -10.78 14.03 17.93
CA GLU A 266 -10.42 12.78 18.63
C GLU A 266 -11.05 11.53 17.96
N LYS A 267 -11.99 11.71 17.04
CA LYS A 267 -12.62 10.65 16.25
C LYS A 267 -11.78 10.34 15.03
N GLY A 268 -11.59 9.05 14.77
CA GLY A 268 -10.88 8.55 13.60
C GLY A 268 -11.46 9.14 12.29
N ILE A 269 -10.61 9.20 11.26
CA ILE A 269 -11.01 9.73 9.94
C ILE A 269 -11.94 8.74 9.26
N ASP A 270 -13.20 9.14 9.06
CA ASP A 270 -14.20 8.34 8.36
C ASP A 270 -14.24 8.72 6.88
N PHE A 271 -13.94 7.78 5.99
CA PHE A 271 -14.06 7.98 4.54
C PHE A 271 -14.26 6.66 3.80
N SER A 272 -14.86 6.74 2.61
CA SER A 272 -15.04 5.59 1.73
C SER A 272 -13.95 5.56 0.66
N PHE A 273 -13.48 4.35 0.33
CA PHE A 273 -12.53 4.16 -0.74
C PHE A 273 -12.79 2.84 -1.48
N LYS A 274 -12.31 2.79 -2.73
CA LYS A 274 -12.49 1.65 -3.62
C LYS A 274 -11.16 1.16 -4.15
N PHE A 275 -10.99 -0.16 -4.19
CA PHE A 275 -9.94 -0.82 -4.96
C PHE A 275 -10.51 -1.34 -6.28
N SER A 276 -9.94 -0.88 -7.39
CA SER A 276 -10.17 -1.42 -8.73
C SER A 276 -8.90 -2.08 -9.25
N PHE A 277 -8.97 -3.36 -9.58
CA PHE A 277 -7.81 -4.14 -10.00
C PHE A 277 -7.59 -4.00 -11.50
N GLU A 278 -6.60 -3.23 -11.93
CA GLU A 278 -6.24 -3.09 -13.34
C GLU A 278 -5.35 -4.23 -13.84
N LYS A 279 -4.63 -4.88 -12.94
CA LYS A 279 -3.83 -6.08 -13.20
C LYS A 279 -3.69 -6.90 -11.92
N ALA A 280 -3.83 -8.21 -12.04
CA ALA A 280 -3.58 -9.12 -10.93
C ALA A 280 -3.23 -10.52 -11.47
N ARG A 281 -1.93 -10.86 -11.46
CA ARG A 281 -1.45 -12.12 -12.05
C ARG A 281 -1.84 -13.36 -11.26
N ARG A 282 -1.99 -13.23 -9.92
CA ARG A 282 -2.25 -14.36 -9.01
C ARG A 282 -3.70 -14.47 -8.57
N LEU A 283 -4.48 -13.40 -8.72
CA LEU A 283 -5.86 -13.38 -8.27
C LEU A 283 -6.79 -14.03 -9.28
N THR A 284 -7.78 -14.75 -8.79
CA THR A 284 -8.88 -15.26 -9.60
C THR A 284 -9.77 -14.12 -10.10
N SER A 285 -10.60 -14.34 -11.11
CA SER A 285 -11.54 -13.32 -11.60
C SER A 285 -12.52 -12.82 -10.55
N ILE A 286 -12.85 -13.64 -9.54
CA ILE A 286 -13.70 -13.24 -8.41
C ILE A 286 -12.95 -12.29 -7.49
N GLN A 287 -11.67 -12.59 -7.21
CA GLN A 287 -10.82 -11.75 -6.35
C GLN A 287 -10.44 -10.42 -7.02
N GLN A 288 -10.56 -10.31 -8.34
CA GLN A 288 -10.29 -9.09 -9.12
C GLN A 288 -11.52 -8.17 -9.23
N GLN A 289 -12.66 -8.52 -8.64
CA GLN A 289 -13.82 -7.63 -8.61
C GLN A 289 -13.49 -6.38 -7.79
N GLU A 290 -14.09 -5.26 -8.18
CA GLU A 290 -13.98 -4.01 -7.41
C GLU A 290 -14.47 -4.22 -5.99
N VAL A 291 -13.76 -3.61 -5.04
CA VAL A 291 -14.06 -3.72 -3.61
C VAL A 291 -14.20 -2.33 -3.02
N ASP A 292 -15.35 -2.06 -2.45
CA ASP A 292 -15.64 -0.83 -1.72
C ASP A 292 -15.39 -1.04 -0.23
N PHE A 293 -14.65 -0.11 0.37
CA PHE A 293 -14.32 -0.09 1.77
C PHE A 293 -14.81 1.19 2.43
N GLU A 294 -15.03 1.11 3.71
CA GLU A 294 -15.22 2.26 4.57
C GLU A 294 -14.23 2.23 5.73
N MET A 295 -13.66 3.37 6.03
CA MET A 295 -12.92 3.56 7.27
C MET A 295 -13.86 4.18 8.28
N ILE A 296 -14.01 3.52 9.44
CA ILE A 296 -14.94 3.93 10.50
C ILE A 296 -14.18 3.88 11.81
N ASN A 297 -14.11 5.02 12.51
CA ASN A 297 -13.37 5.12 13.78
C ASN A 297 -11.93 4.56 13.65
N GLY A 298 -11.32 4.73 12.47
CA GLY A 298 -9.97 4.25 12.18
C GLY A 298 -9.85 2.75 11.85
N ASP A 299 -10.93 1.98 11.80
CA ASP A 299 -10.94 0.60 11.28
C ASP A 299 -11.50 0.52 9.87
N VAL A 300 -10.95 -0.43 9.08
CA VAL A 300 -11.36 -0.66 7.70
C VAL A 300 -12.35 -1.81 7.65
N VAL A 301 -13.52 -1.55 7.06
CA VAL A 301 -14.59 -2.53 6.88
C VAL A 301 -15.06 -2.55 5.43
N LEU A 302 -15.69 -3.65 5.01
CA LEU A 302 -16.35 -3.73 3.71
C LEU A 302 -17.58 -2.84 3.69
N ALA A 303 -17.69 -1.95 2.72
CA ALA A 303 -18.87 -1.09 2.53
C ALA A 303 -20.14 -1.91 2.28
N GLU A 304 -20.02 -3.00 1.51
CA GLU A 304 -21.15 -3.88 1.21
C GLU A 304 -21.70 -4.57 2.47
N ASN A 305 -20.83 -5.03 3.37
CA ASN A 305 -21.27 -5.64 4.64
C ASN A 305 -21.99 -4.62 5.54
N ARG A 306 -21.50 -3.38 5.53
CA ARG A 306 -22.13 -2.30 6.30
C ARG A 306 -23.53 -1.98 5.77
N ASP A 307 -23.65 -1.79 4.46
CA ASP A 307 -24.96 -1.51 3.84
C ASP A 307 -25.93 -2.68 4.05
N ARG A 308 -25.46 -3.93 3.94
CA ARG A 308 -26.27 -5.12 4.25
C ARG A 308 -26.69 -5.19 5.70
N THR A 309 -25.76 -4.91 6.63
CA THR A 309 -26.07 -4.89 8.06
C THR A 309 -27.06 -3.78 8.39
N GLN A 310 -26.84 -2.58 7.88
CA GLN A 310 -27.76 -1.46 8.04
C GLN A 310 -29.13 -1.74 7.40
N LEU A 311 -29.13 -2.30 6.19
CA LEU A 311 -30.35 -2.72 5.49
C LEU A 311 -31.13 -3.76 6.29
N ALA A 312 -30.45 -4.78 6.80
CA ALA A 312 -31.06 -5.85 7.59
C ALA A 312 -31.66 -5.31 8.90
N LEU A 313 -30.91 -4.47 9.64
CA LEU A 313 -31.38 -3.83 10.86
C LEU A 313 -32.54 -2.86 10.58
N ALA A 314 -32.40 -2.04 9.54
CA ALA A 314 -33.46 -1.11 9.13
C ALA A 314 -34.73 -1.86 8.75
N LYS A 315 -34.63 -2.95 7.99
CA LYS A 315 -35.75 -3.82 7.64
C LYS A 315 -36.40 -4.43 8.89
N LYS A 316 -35.60 -5.06 9.75
CA LYS A 316 -36.05 -5.65 11.01
C LYS A 316 -36.88 -4.67 11.84
N TYR A 317 -36.38 -3.44 12.04
CA TYR A 317 -37.07 -2.45 12.85
C TYR A 317 -38.28 -1.83 12.13
N TYR A 318 -38.22 -1.70 10.80
CA TYR A 318 -39.34 -1.24 10.00
C TYR A 318 -40.52 -2.22 10.06
N GLU A 319 -40.25 -3.52 9.95
CA GLU A 319 -41.24 -4.59 10.09
C GLU A 319 -41.77 -4.73 11.54
N GLN A 320 -41.03 -4.21 12.53
CA GLN A 320 -41.51 -4.08 13.91
C GLN A 320 -42.37 -2.82 14.14
N GLY A 321 -42.64 -2.05 13.11
CA GLY A 321 -43.51 -0.84 13.16
C GLY A 321 -42.83 0.44 13.63
N LEU A 322 -41.50 0.44 13.88
CA LEU A 322 -40.79 1.61 14.38
C LEU A 322 -40.85 2.77 13.37
N SER A 323 -40.83 4.00 13.91
CA SER A 323 -40.69 5.20 13.07
C SER A 323 -39.29 5.27 12.44
N LEU A 324 -39.14 5.94 11.27
CA LEU A 324 -37.84 6.10 10.62
C LEU A 324 -36.78 6.73 11.55
N ARG A 325 -37.21 7.60 12.45
CA ARG A 325 -36.36 8.24 13.46
C ARG A 325 -35.89 7.23 14.51
N ALA A 326 -36.79 6.43 15.07
CA ALA A 326 -36.45 5.40 16.05
C ALA A 326 -35.55 4.31 15.46
N ILE A 327 -35.73 3.97 14.16
CA ILE A 327 -34.86 3.05 13.44
C ILE A 327 -33.43 3.62 13.34
N SER A 328 -33.30 4.90 12.97
CA SER A 328 -31.98 5.56 12.88
C SER A 328 -31.29 5.61 14.24
N GLU A 329 -32.01 5.95 15.31
CA GLU A 329 -31.48 5.97 16.69
C GLU A 329 -31.02 4.58 17.15
N LYS A 330 -31.83 3.53 16.92
CA LYS A 330 -31.45 2.15 17.26
C LYS A 330 -30.25 1.64 16.47
N ILE A 331 -30.17 1.93 15.19
CA ILE A 331 -29.00 1.56 14.37
C ILE A 331 -27.75 2.28 14.89
N MET A 332 -27.89 3.55 15.29
CA MET A 332 -26.81 4.31 15.89
C MET A 332 -26.32 3.67 17.21
N GLU A 333 -27.24 3.19 18.05
CA GLU A 333 -26.91 2.49 19.31
C GLU A 333 -26.22 1.15 19.07
N GLU A 334 -26.70 0.35 18.08
CA GLU A 334 -26.18 -1.01 17.87
C GLU A 334 -24.84 -1.07 17.13
N ILE A 335 -24.67 -0.21 16.12
CA ILE A 335 -23.49 -0.25 15.26
C ILE A 335 -22.73 1.09 15.20
N SER A 336 -23.04 2.03 16.10
CA SER A 336 -22.41 3.36 16.22
C SER A 336 -22.39 4.15 14.92
N TYR A 337 -23.46 4.00 14.11
CA TYR A 337 -23.56 4.67 12.82
C TYR A 337 -24.90 5.37 12.58
N ASN A 338 -24.81 6.60 12.12
CA ASN A 338 -25.99 7.41 11.80
C ASN A 338 -26.45 7.17 10.36
N ILE A 339 -27.68 6.66 10.20
CA ILE A 339 -28.31 6.46 8.90
C ILE A 339 -29.42 7.51 8.68
N SER A 340 -29.42 8.13 7.52
CA SER A 340 -30.45 9.14 7.23
C SER A 340 -31.84 8.51 7.01
N TYR A 341 -32.88 9.20 7.47
CA TYR A 341 -34.28 8.77 7.28
C TYR A 341 -34.64 8.59 5.81
N SER A 342 -34.07 9.43 4.93
CA SER A 342 -34.26 9.32 3.48
C SER A 342 -33.65 8.05 2.89
N LYS A 343 -32.53 7.56 3.44
CA LYS A 343 -31.90 6.29 3.02
C LYS A 343 -32.79 5.12 3.44
N ILE A 344 -33.27 5.10 4.69
CA ILE A 344 -34.17 4.05 5.19
C ILE A 344 -35.46 4.01 4.35
N LYS A 345 -36.07 5.17 4.11
CA LYS A 345 -37.28 5.25 3.29
C LYS A 345 -37.05 4.75 1.87
N ARG A 346 -35.95 5.17 1.22
CA ARG A 346 -35.62 4.72 -0.14
C ARG A 346 -35.43 3.21 -0.20
N TRP A 347 -34.84 2.59 0.82
CA TRP A 347 -34.74 1.14 0.90
C TRP A 347 -36.08 0.46 1.07
N ALA A 348 -36.93 0.95 1.98
CA ALA A 348 -38.26 0.41 2.19
C ALA A 348 -39.09 0.45 0.91
N ASP A 349 -39.07 1.60 0.20
CA ASP A 349 -39.80 1.79 -1.07
C ASP A 349 -39.23 0.88 -2.19
N LYS A 350 -37.91 0.74 -2.28
CA LYS A 350 -37.24 -0.08 -3.30
C LYS A 350 -37.44 -1.58 -3.09
N GLU A 351 -37.35 -2.03 -1.84
CA GLU A 351 -37.41 -3.44 -1.46
C GLU A 351 -38.84 -3.87 -1.12
N GLY A 352 -39.82 -2.97 -1.13
CA GLY A 352 -41.22 -3.24 -0.85
C GLY A 352 -41.49 -3.71 0.58
N TRP A 353 -40.85 -3.09 1.58
CA TRP A 353 -41.04 -3.52 2.97
C TRP A 353 -42.44 -3.17 3.47
N GLU A 354 -43.07 -4.12 4.16
CA GLU A 354 -44.35 -3.89 4.84
C GLU A 354 -44.09 -3.38 6.26
N LYS A 355 -44.70 -2.26 6.61
CA LYS A 355 -44.59 -1.70 7.94
C LYS A 355 -45.43 -2.52 8.92
N GLY A 356 -44.82 -3.05 9.96
CA GLY A 356 -45.55 -3.73 11.02
C GLY A 356 -46.49 -2.82 11.79
N GLU A 357 -47.48 -3.39 12.45
CA GLU A 357 -48.33 -2.63 13.36
C GLU A 357 -47.51 -2.12 14.55
N GLU A 358 -47.64 -0.86 14.89
CA GLU A 358 -47.01 -0.26 16.05
C GLU A 358 -47.45 -1.04 17.29
N SER A 359 -46.51 -1.82 17.89
CA SER A 359 -46.82 -2.47 19.19
C SER A 359 -47.02 -1.33 20.20
N ALA A 360 -48.27 -1.09 20.55
CA ALA A 360 -48.63 -0.23 21.64
C ALA A 360 -48.05 -0.79 22.95
N ASN A 361 -46.93 -0.21 23.41
CA ASN A 361 -46.45 -0.29 24.77
C ASN A 361 -46.05 1.09 25.24
#